data_93f3ce4df59f3bfff4a14999c87a7d85
#
_entry.id   93f3ce4df59f3bfff4a14999c87a7d85
#
_cell.length_a   1.000
_cell.length_b   1.000
_cell.length_c   1.000
_cell.angle_alpha   90.00
_cell.angle_beta   90.00
_cell.angle_gamma   90.00
#
_symmetry.space_group_name_H-M   'P 1'
#
loop_
_entity.id
_entity.type
_entity.pdbx_description
1 polymer ?
#
loop_
_entity_poly.entity_id
_entity_poly.type
_entity_poly.pdbx_seq_one_letter_code
_entity_poly.pdbx_strand_id
1 'polypeptide(L)'
;MATTQIFDPYPCGKHYRPYKLEVSTSISAFVEFKKAAESMYNYCLEQVKVLEGAVVDYTHKIEFSKKASERNKFTTAMHQVLKDRRYYKDRVEELEEFIKLFNDPKMKDLFNQLNNVIGVVRKQEEYHKDRKYIPRVVKDLFGEK
;
A
#
# COMPACT_ATOMS: atom_id res chain seq x y z
N MET A 1 -42.51 -9.34 -0.48
CA MET A 1 -41.10 -9.80 -0.63
C MET A 1 -40.38 -9.52 0.67
N ALA A 2 -39.96 -10.55 1.35
CA ALA A 2 -39.24 -10.40 2.62
C ALA A 2 -37.86 -9.81 2.34
N THR A 3 -37.63 -8.59 2.78
CA THR A 3 -36.30 -7.99 2.83
C THR A 3 -35.49 -8.77 3.85
N THR A 4 -34.59 -9.62 3.36
CA THR A 4 -33.60 -10.29 4.21
C THR A 4 -32.78 -9.18 4.85
N GLN A 5 -33.01 -8.89 6.13
CA GLN A 5 -32.15 -8.02 6.91
C GLN A 5 -30.76 -8.68 6.92
N ILE A 6 -29.84 -8.07 6.18
CA ILE A 6 -28.43 -8.45 6.23
C ILE A 6 -27.94 -8.03 7.61
N PHE A 7 -27.61 -9.00 8.44
CA PHE A 7 -27.00 -8.78 9.74
C PHE A 7 -25.72 -7.96 9.53
N ASP A 8 -25.69 -6.72 10.01
CA ASP A 8 -24.48 -5.92 10.04
C ASP A 8 -23.78 -6.18 11.37
N PRO A 9 -22.68 -6.92 11.39
CA PRO A 9 -21.92 -7.23 12.59
C PRO A 9 -21.18 -6.01 13.17
N TYR A 10 -21.19 -4.86 12.45
CA TYR A 10 -20.51 -3.64 12.87
C TYR A 10 -21.50 -2.50 13.12
N PRO A 11 -21.88 -2.23 14.37
CA PRO A 11 -22.89 -1.22 14.71
C PRO A 11 -22.49 0.24 14.45
N CYS A 12 -21.36 0.48 13.80
CA CYS A 12 -20.86 1.82 13.51
C CYS A 12 -21.37 2.45 12.21
N GLY A 13 -22.37 1.86 11.56
CA GLY A 13 -23.04 2.44 10.38
C GLY A 13 -22.18 2.55 9.11
N LYS A 14 -20.98 2.01 9.09
CA LYS A 14 -20.17 1.89 7.88
C LYS A 14 -20.51 0.56 7.21
N HIS A 15 -21.16 0.62 6.06
CA HIS A 15 -21.45 -0.56 5.24
C HIS A 15 -20.16 -1.21 4.77
N TYR A 16 -19.56 -2.02 5.63
CA TYR A 16 -18.50 -2.93 5.23
C TYR A 16 -19.12 -4.05 4.42
N ARG A 17 -18.71 -4.18 3.16
CA ARG A 17 -19.14 -5.29 2.30
C ARG A 17 -18.11 -6.42 2.39
N PRO A 18 -18.23 -7.34 3.35
CA PRO A 18 -17.21 -8.36 3.61
C PRO A 18 -17.01 -9.34 2.45
N TYR A 19 -18.01 -9.51 1.58
CA TYR A 19 -17.98 -10.46 0.47
C TYR A 19 -17.11 -10.07 -0.72
N LYS A 20 -16.53 -8.87 -0.73
CA LYS A 20 -15.57 -8.44 -1.76
C LYS A 20 -14.13 -8.51 -1.31
N LEU A 21 -13.88 -8.83 -0.05
CA LEU A 21 -12.54 -8.91 0.48
C LEU A 21 -12.03 -10.35 0.36
N GLU A 22 -11.23 -10.61 -0.65
CA GLU A 22 -10.44 -11.84 -0.70
C GLU A 22 -9.32 -11.74 0.33
N VAL A 23 -9.31 -12.65 1.30
CA VAL A 23 -8.34 -12.63 2.42
C VAL A 23 -6.91 -12.74 1.90
N SER A 24 -6.67 -13.64 0.94
CA SER A 24 -5.36 -13.83 0.33
C SER A 24 -4.85 -12.56 -0.37
N THR A 25 -5.73 -11.83 -1.06
CA THR A 25 -5.38 -10.58 -1.76
C THR A 25 -4.96 -9.50 -0.77
N SER A 26 -5.68 -9.34 0.34
CA SER A 26 -5.37 -8.33 1.36
C SER A 26 -4.03 -8.60 2.04
N ILE A 27 -3.76 -9.85 2.41
CA ILE A 27 -2.49 -10.24 3.03
C ILE A 27 -1.35 -10.09 2.01
N SER A 28 -1.57 -10.47 0.75
CA SER A 28 -0.57 -10.33 -0.31
C SER A 28 -0.20 -8.87 -0.55
N ALA A 29 -1.19 -7.95 -0.57
CA ALA A 29 -0.92 -6.52 -0.73
C ALA A 29 -0.02 -5.97 0.39
N PHE A 30 -0.22 -6.42 1.63
CA PHE A 30 0.63 -6.02 2.74
C PHE A 30 2.06 -6.57 2.61
N VAL A 31 2.22 -7.83 2.20
CA VAL A 31 3.54 -8.44 1.96
C VAL A 31 4.27 -7.73 0.81
N GLU A 32 3.56 -7.40 -0.28
CA GLU A 32 4.13 -6.64 -1.39
C GLU A 32 4.53 -5.22 -0.97
N PHE A 33 3.72 -4.55 -0.14
CA PHE A 33 4.10 -3.26 0.43
C PHE A 33 5.41 -3.35 1.22
N LYS A 34 5.58 -4.38 2.06
CA LYS A 34 6.83 -4.60 2.78
C LYS A 34 8.03 -4.73 1.83
N LYS A 35 7.90 -5.51 0.75
CA LYS A 35 8.97 -5.69 -0.23
C LYS A 35 9.31 -4.39 -0.96
N ALA A 36 8.29 -3.57 -1.26
CA ALA A 36 8.47 -2.30 -1.95
C ALA A 36 8.99 -1.17 -1.06
N ALA A 37 8.73 -1.22 0.25
CA ALA A 37 8.99 -0.12 1.17
C ALA A 37 10.46 0.31 1.20
N GLU A 38 11.39 -0.62 1.18
CA GLU A 38 12.83 -0.32 1.17
C GLU A 38 13.27 0.37 -0.12
N SER A 39 12.79 -0.10 -1.27
CA SER A 39 13.06 0.53 -2.57
C SER A 39 12.45 1.92 -2.65
N MET A 40 11.24 2.11 -2.14
CA MET A 40 10.58 3.42 -2.07
C MET A 40 11.34 4.39 -1.16
N TYR A 41 11.81 3.92 -0.01
CA TYR A 41 12.61 4.71 0.92
C TYR A 41 13.90 5.20 0.27
N ASN A 42 14.65 4.31 -0.38
CA ASN A 42 15.89 4.66 -1.06
C ASN A 42 15.65 5.62 -2.22
N TYR A 43 14.58 5.43 -3.00
CA TYR A 43 14.18 6.37 -4.04
C TYR A 43 13.86 7.76 -3.47
N CYS A 44 13.09 7.85 -2.40
CA CYS A 44 12.76 9.14 -1.78
C CYS A 44 14.01 9.83 -1.22
N LEU A 45 14.94 9.10 -0.62
CA LEU A 45 16.22 9.66 -0.16
C LEU A 45 17.04 10.26 -1.31
N GLU A 46 17.08 9.56 -2.44
CA GLU A 46 17.79 10.07 -3.62
C GLU A 46 17.12 11.32 -4.19
N GLN A 47 15.78 11.35 -4.26
CA GLN A 47 15.04 12.54 -4.67
C GLN A 47 15.30 13.73 -3.75
N VAL A 48 15.37 13.53 -2.44
CA VAL A 48 15.73 14.61 -1.48
C VAL A 48 17.10 15.18 -1.80
N LYS A 49 18.11 14.34 -2.05
CA LYS A 49 19.47 14.81 -2.40
C LYS A 49 19.49 15.63 -3.69
N VAL A 50 18.81 15.13 -4.74
CA VAL A 50 18.71 15.84 -6.03
C VAL A 50 18.04 17.18 -5.86
N LEU A 51 16.94 17.24 -5.11
CA LEU A 51 16.21 18.49 -4.90
C LEU A 51 16.97 19.46 -3.98
N GLU A 52 17.75 18.97 -3.03
CA GLU A 52 18.66 19.83 -2.24
C GLU A 52 19.74 20.45 -3.11
N GLY A 53 20.30 19.70 -4.04
CA GLY A 53 21.20 20.26 -5.06
C GLY A 53 20.53 21.33 -5.93
N ALA A 54 19.30 21.05 -6.38
CA ALA A 54 18.52 22.01 -7.17
C ALA A 54 18.23 23.30 -6.41
N VAL A 55 17.96 23.24 -5.10
CA VAL A 55 17.78 24.44 -4.26
C VAL A 55 19.05 25.30 -4.28
N VAL A 56 20.22 24.69 -4.15
CA VAL A 56 21.50 25.40 -4.21
C VAL A 56 21.70 26.07 -5.59
N ASP A 57 21.43 25.34 -6.67
CA ASP A 57 21.55 25.87 -8.04
C ASP A 57 20.61 27.06 -8.29
N TYR A 58 19.35 26.97 -7.85
CA TYR A 58 18.42 28.10 -7.96
C TYR A 58 18.83 29.29 -7.10
N THR A 59 19.39 29.05 -5.91
CA THR A 59 19.91 30.10 -5.05
C THR A 59 21.01 30.90 -5.78
N HIS A 60 21.97 30.23 -6.41
CA HIS A 60 23.00 30.85 -7.18
C HIS A 60 22.44 31.56 -8.43
N LYS A 61 21.45 30.97 -9.11
CA LYS A 61 20.80 31.64 -10.25
C LYS A 61 20.12 32.94 -9.85
N ILE A 62 19.47 32.95 -8.70
CA ILE A 62 18.82 34.15 -8.15
C ILE A 62 19.91 35.22 -7.79
N GLU A 63 20.97 34.79 -7.13
CA GLU A 63 22.06 35.65 -6.69
C GLU A 63 22.76 36.37 -7.87
N PHE A 64 23.06 35.61 -8.93
CA PHE A 64 23.76 36.14 -10.09
C PHE A 64 22.86 36.76 -11.17
N SER A 65 21.55 36.71 -11.02
CA SER A 65 20.61 37.31 -11.97
C SER A 65 20.60 38.83 -11.88
N LYS A 66 20.87 39.50 -13.00
CA LYS A 66 20.89 40.97 -13.09
C LYS A 66 19.48 41.57 -13.20
N LYS A 67 18.54 40.85 -13.83
CA LYS A 67 17.17 41.29 -14.10
C LYS A 67 16.18 40.81 -13.04
N ALA A 68 15.31 41.69 -12.58
CA ALA A 68 14.25 41.33 -11.63
C ALA A 68 13.30 40.24 -12.16
N SER A 69 12.97 40.30 -13.45
CA SER A 69 12.10 39.29 -14.09
C SER A 69 12.70 37.88 -14.06
N GLU A 70 14.01 37.77 -14.26
CA GLU A 70 14.72 36.47 -14.16
C GLU A 70 14.73 35.96 -12.71
N ARG A 71 15.03 36.82 -11.74
CA ARG A 71 14.96 36.46 -10.32
C ARG A 71 13.59 35.95 -9.94
N ASN A 72 12.52 36.61 -10.35
CA ASN A 72 11.16 36.19 -10.06
C ASN A 72 10.85 34.83 -10.66
N LYS A 73 11.28 34.56 -11.91
CA LYS A 73 11.13 33.26 -12.56
C LYS A 73 11.83 32.14 -11.78
N PHE A 74 13.09 32.38 -11.38
CA PHE A 74 13.86 31.39 -10.63
C PHE A 74 13.31 31.18 -9.21
N THR A 75 12.84 32.24 -8.55
CA THR A 75 12.20 32.15 -7.23
C THR A 75 10.89 31.28 -7.31
N THR A 76 10.09 31.48 -8.35
CA THR A 76 8.88 30.68 -8.56
C THR A 76 9.21 29.19 -8.79
N ALA A 77 10.23 28.92 -9.62
CA ALA A 77 10.69 27.54 -9.84
C ALA A 77 11.24 26.90 -8.55
N MET A 78 12.05 27.65 -7.80
CA MET A 78 12.58 27.21 -6.51
C MET A 78 11.48 26.91 -5.51
N HIS A 79 10.38 27.66 -5.49
CA HIS A 79 9.24 27.38 -4.63
C HIS A 79 8.64 25.99 -4.89
N GLN A 80 8.52 25.58 -6.16
CA GLN A 80 8.06 24.23 -6.50
C GLN A 80 9.05 23.16 -6.04
N VAL A 81 10.35 23.36 -6.26
CA VAL A 81 11.41 22.45 -5.80
C VAL A 81 11.35 22.25 -4.28
N LEU A 82 11.11 23.33 -3.52
CA LEU A 82 10.96 23.24 -2.06
C LEU A 82 9.73 22.44 -1.62
N LYS A 83 8.62 22.56 -2.36
CA LYS A 83 7.41 21.72 -2.10
C LYS A 83 7.69 20.25 -2.37
N ASP A 84 8.30 19.94 -3.52
CA ASP A 84 8.62 18.57 -3.90
C ASP A 84 9.62 17.96 -2.91
N ARG A 85 10.62 18.74 -2.48
CA ARG A 85 11.58 18.34 -1.45
C ARG A 85 10.86 17.99 -0.13
N ARG A 86 9.89 18.82 0.30
CA ARG A 86 9.11 18.54 1.51
C ARG A 86 8.32 17.25 1.37
N TYR A 87 7.66 17.05 0.24
CA TYR A 87 6.92 15.84 -0.03
C TYR A 87 7.77 14.57 0.13
N TYR A 88 8.97 14.55 -0.46
CA TYR A 88 9.84 13.39 -0.35
C TYR A 88 10.44 13.23 1.05
N LYS A 89 10.73 14.30 1.77
CA LYS A 89 11.16 14.23 3.17
C LYS A 89 10.09 13.60 4.07
N ASP A 90 8.86 14.03 3.91
CA ASP A 90 7.74 13.47 4.68
C ASP A 90 7.58 11.97 4.39
N ARG A 91 7.72 11.55 3.12
CA ARG A 91 7.70 10.11 2.74
C ARG A 91 8.87 9.33 3.35
N VAL A 92 10.05 9.91 3.41
CA VAL A 92 11.22 9.28 4.07
C VAL A 92 10.92 9.05 5.55
N GLU A 93 10.42 10.05 6.25
CA GLU A 93 10.09 9.96 7.68
C GLU A 93 9.02 8.87 7.94
N GLU A 94 7.96 8.83 7.13
CA GLU A 94 6.90 7.83 7.25
C GLU A 94 7.41 6.40 6.97
N LEU A 95 8.20 6.22 5.92
CA LEU A 95 8.74 4.91 5.55
C LEU A 95 9.81 4.41 6.52
N GLU A 96 10.58 5.30 7.13
CA GLU A 96 11.63 4.94 8.09
C GLU A 96 11.07 4.15 9.27
N GLU A 97 9.93 4.54 9.81
CA GLU A 97 9.29 3.84 10.91
C GLU A 97 8.85 2.42 10.53
N PHE A 98 8.31 2.24 9.31
CA PHE A 98 7.97 0.90 8.79
C PHE A 98 9.22 0.04 8.59
N ILE A 99 10.31 0.61 8.06
CA ILE A 99 11.56 -0.12 7.82
C ILE A 99 12.18 -0.57 9.14
N LYS A 100 12.19 0.27 10.16
CA LYS A 100 12.64 -0.10 11.51
C LYS A 100 11.85 -1.30 12.05
N LEU A 101 10.52 -1.27 11.93
CA LEU A 101 9.65 -2.36 12.34
C LEU A 101 9.95 -3.64 11.55
N PHE A 102 10.06 -3.56 10.23
CA PHE A 102 10.27 -4.73 9.36
C PHE A 102 11.65 -5.37 9.50
N ASN A 103 12.64 -4.64 10.00
CA ASN A 103 13.97 -5.14 10.26
C ASN A 103 14.10 -5.89 11.60
N ASP A 104 13.07 -5.84 12.45
CA ASP A 104 13.03 -6.66 13.66
C ASP A 104 13.00 -8.15 13.29
N PRO A 105 13.86 -9.02 13.92
CA PRO A 105 13.87 -10.45 13.64
C PRO A 105 12.54 -11.14 13.82
N LYS A 106 11.74 -10.74 14.83
CA LYS A 106 10.40 -11.28 15.06
C LYS A 106 9.44 -10.98 13.90
N MET A 107 9.59 -9.81 13.29
CA MET A 107 8.80 -9.44 12.11
C MET A 107 9.18 -10.26 10.88
N LYS A 108 10.45 -10.60 10.70
CA LYS A 108 10.88 -11.50 9.62
C LYS A 108 10.20 -12.86 9.71
N ASP A 109 10.16 -13.44 10.90
CA ASP A 109 9.47 -14.71 11.13
C ASP A 109 7.97 -14.61 10.88
N LEU A 110 7.34 -13.53 11.31
CA LEU A 110 5.93 -13.25 11.04
C LEU A 110 5.64 -13.18 9.53
N PHE A 111 6.48 -12.50 8.75
CA PHE A 111 6.32 -12.41 7.29
C PHE A 111 6.48 -13.78 6.61
N ASN A 112 7.38 -14.63 7.09
CA ASN A 112 7.51 -15.99 6.59
C ASN A 112 6.23 -16.80 6.87
N GLN A 113 5.67 -16.67 8.07
CA GLN A 113 4.40 -17.30 8.43
C GLN A 113 3.24 -16.76 7.58
N LEU A 114 3.16 -15.45 7.34
CA LEU A 114 2.15 -14.85 6.46
C LEU A 114 2.22 -15.39 5.04
N ASN A 115 3.42 -15.56 4.47
CA ASN A 115 3.58 -16.18 3.15
C ASN A 115 3.03 -17.61 3.10
N ASN A 116 3.26 -18.40 4.15
CA ASN A 116 2.70 -19.74 4.28
C ASN A 116 1.17 -19.71 4.37
N VAL A 117 0.62 -18.81 5.20
CA VAL A 117 -0.83 -18.62 5.35
C VAL A 117 -1.47 -18.20 4.02
N ILE A 118 -0.86 -17.29 3.25
CA ILE A 118 -1.35 -16.92 1.91
C ILE A 118 -1.51 -18.16 1.02
N GLY A 119 -0.51 -19.05 1.01
CA GLY A 119 -0.55 -20.28 0.22
C GLY A 119 -1.70 -21.21 0.63
N VAL A 120 -1.94 -21.36 1.94
CA VAL A 120 -3.05 -22.16 2.46
C VAL A 120 -4.40 -21.54 2.13
N VAL A 121 -4.56 -20.23 2.37
CA VAL A 121 -5.83 -19.52 2.14
C VAL A 121 -6.19 -19.52 0.66
N ARG A 122 -5.24 -19.34 -0.26
CA ARG A 122 -5.49 -19.42 -1.71
C ARG A 122 -6.04 -20.79 -2.12
N LYS A 123 -5.49 -21.87 -1.59
CA LYS A 123 -6.01 -23.22 -1.84
C LYS A 123 -7.43 -23.40 -1.31
N GLN A 124 -7.72 -22.82 -0.15
CA GLN A 124 -9.08 -22.86 0.42
C GLN A 124 -10.06 -22.03 -0.41
N GLU A 125 -9.68 -20.82 -0.84
CA GLU A 125 -10.50 -19.97 -1.71
C GLU A 125 -10.81 -20.67 -3.04
N GLU A 126 -9.81 -21.31 -3.65
CA GLU A 126 -9.98 -22.10 -4.88
C GLU A 126 -10.91 -23.29 -4.67
N TYR A 127 -10.70 -24.06 -3.61
CA TYR A 127 -11.59 -25.16 -3.24
C TYR A 127 -13.03 -24.69 -3.01
N HIS A 128 -13.23 -23.54 -2.38
CA HIS A 128 -14.57 -23.00 -2.13
C HIS A 128 -15.28 -22.55 -3.40
N LYS A 129 -14.57 -22.08 -4.42
CA LYS A 129 -15.13 -21.70 -5.73
C LYS A 129 -15.73 -22.91 -6.45
N ASP A 130 -15.06 -24.06 -6.39
CA ASP A 130 -15.42 -25.27 -7.11
C ASP A 130 -16.06 -26.33 -6.19
N ARG A 131 -16.44 -25.95 -4.99
CA ARG A 131 -16.96 -26.88 -3.98
C ARG A 131 -18.22 -27.55 -4.45
N LYS A 132 -18.16 -28.89 -4.60
CA LYS A 132 -19.30 -29.75 -4.87
C LYS A 132 -19.67 -30.52 -3.63
N TYR A 133 -20.96 -30.55 -3.30
CA TYR A 133 -21.47 -31.36 -2.22
C TYR A 133 -21.76 -32.75 -2.75
N ILE A 134 -21.26 -33.78 -2.07
CA ILE A 134 -21.56 -35.17 -2.36
C ILE A 134 -22.62 -35.62 -1.35
N PRO A 135 -23.86 -35.95 -1.79
CA PRO A 135 -24.92 -36.35 -0.90
C PRO A 135 -24.61 -37.72 -0.26
N ARG A 136 -24.77 -37.80 1.05
CA ARG A 136 -24.48 -39.03 1.80
C ARG A 136 -25.70 -39.96 1.90
N VAL A 137 -26.90 -39.39 1.99
CA VAL A 137 -28.13 -40.13 2.26
C VAL A 137 -29.21 -39.87 1.20
N VAL A 138 -29.50 -38.58 0.91
CA VAL A 138 -30.61 -38.21 0.02
C VAL A 138 -30.03 -37.81 -1.35
N LYS A 139 -29.65 -38.82 -2.13
CA LYS A 139 -29.03 -38.64 -3.45
C LYS A 139 -29.99 -38.04 -4.49
N ASP A 140 -31.29 -38.39 -4.40
CA ASP A 140 -32.30 -37.95 -5.36
C ASP A 140 -32.52 -36.43 -5.39
N LEU A 141 -32.23 -35.71 -4.28
CA LEU A 141 -32.33 -34.26 -4.21
C LEU A 141 -31.28 -33.52 -5.08
N PHE A 142 -30.24 -34.22 -5.51
CA PHE A 142 -29.13 -33.63 -6.27
C PHE A 142 -29.09 -34.05 -7.74
N GLY A 143 -30.16 -34.75 -8.22
CA GLY A 143 -30.35 -35.06 -9.63
C GLY A 143 -29.40 -36.12 -10.21
N GLU A 144 -28.65 -36.83 -9.39
CA GLU A 144 -27.90 -38.03 -9.79
C GLU A 144 -28.85 -39.22 -9.87
N LYS A 145 -29.19 -39.61 -11.11
CA LYS A 145 -29.84 -40.89 -11.38
C LYS A 145 -28.81 -42.00 -11.43
#